data_1fff4763b35e7e84596cc563c9e68db2
#
_entry.id   1fff4763b35e7e84596cc563c9e68db2
#
_cell.length_a   1.000
_cell.length_b   1.000
_cell.length_c   1.000
_cell.angle_alpha   90.00
_cell.angle_beta   90.00
_cell.angle_gamma   90.00
#
_symmetry.space_group_name_H-M   'P 1'
#
loop_
_entity.id
_entity.type
_entity.pdbx_description
1 polymer ?
#
loop_
_entity_poly.entity_id
_entity_poly.type
_entity_poly.pdbx_seq_one_letter_code
_entity_poly.pdbx_strand_id
1 'polypeptide(L)'
;KLEAKDDRTFTLDFKKPFGMVLDAFSKPSSIPLFVMPEKVAQTDPFKQITDMTGSGPYMFAADRYRPGEKVVYLKNPYYVPRNEPADGTAGGKHVYVDELDWVILRDAQTVANAIEKGEVDVVEMVPNEQYSVHKKNPDIQLLNQTGKQSAMLHLNHAIPPFNNPKIAQAALMAINQAALQ
;
A
#
# COMPACT_ATOMS: atom_id res chain seq x y z
N LYS A 1 -20.32 1.37 20.63
CA LYS A 1 -19.46 1.04 21.75
C LYS A 1 -18.55 -0.12 21.32
N LEU A 2 -17.26 -0.03 21.59
CA LEU A 2 -16.32 -1.14 21.46
C LEU A 2 -16.06 -1.71 22.85
N GLU A 3 -16.11 -3.04 23.00
CA GLU A 3 -15.91 -3.71 24.28
C GLU A 3 -15.23 -5.06 24.10
N ALA A 4 -14.13 -5.29 24.81
CA ALA A 4 -13.50 -6.59 24.88
C ALA A 4 -14.32 -7.49 25.83
N LYS A 5 -14.68 -8.69 25.36
CA LYS A 5 -15.37 -9.72 26.14
C LYS A 5 -14.39 -10.67 26.84
N ASP A 6 -13.35 -11.03 26.12
CA ASP A 6 -12.25 -11.89 26.55
C ASP A 6 -11.01 -11.63 25.68
N ASP A 7 -9.95 -12.41 25.85
CA ASP A 7 -8.66 -12.26 25.13
C ASP A 7 -8.75 -12.44 23.61
N ARG A 8 -9.86 -12.94 23.09
CA ARG A 8 -10.04 -13.27 21.67
C ARG A 8 -11.30 -12.68 21.05
N THR A 9 -12.17 -12.10 21.89
CA THR A 9 -13.50 -11.65 21.47
C THR A 9 -13.72 -10.21 21.83
N PHE A 10 -14.14 -9.41 20.88
CA PHE A 10 -14.66 -8.07 21.13
C PHE A 10 -16.04 -7.89 20.48
N THR A 11 -16.81 -6.97 21.00
CA THR A 11 -18.11 -6.58 20.45
C THR A 11 -18.10 -5.12 20.00
N LEU A 12 -18.81 -4.86 18.93
CA LEU A 12 -18.99 -3.53 18.37
C LEU A 12 -20.47 -3.21 18.31
N ASP A 13 -20.95 -2.38 19.26
CA ASP A 13 -22.36 -1.99 19.36
C ASP A 13 -22.58 -0.64 18.63
N PHE A 14 -23.42 -0.65 17.62
CA PHE A 14 -23.77 0.54 16.85
C PHE A 14 -25.00 1.23 17.44
N LYS A 15 -25.01 2.57 17.43
CA LYS A 15 -26.17 3.36 17.84
C LYS A 15 -27.36 3.24 16.88
N LYS A 16 -27.08 2.87 15.62
CA LYS A 16 -28.05 2.62 14.56
C LYS A 16 -27.56 1.44 13.72
N PRO A 17 -28.44 0.68 13.07
CA PRO A 17 -28.03 -0.37 12.14
C PRO A 17 -27.07 0.18 11.08
N PHE A 18 -25.95 -0.52 10.86
CA PHE A 18 -24.95 -0.17 9.87
C PHE A 18 -24.51 -1.44 9.13
N GLY A 19 -25.03 -1.65 7.93
CA GLY A 19 -24.81 -2.88 7.17
C GLY A 19 -23.43 -2.98 6.51
N MET A 20 -22.68 -1.86 6.39
CA MET A 20 -21.40 -1.80 5.68
C MET A 20 -20.17 -1.92 6.60
N VAL A 21 -20.33 -2.48 7.80
CA VAL A 21 -19.22 -2.58 8.77
C VAL A 21 -18.06 -3.44 8.25
N LEU A 22 -18.38 -4.55 7.61
CA LEU A 22 -17.35 -5.45 7.05
C LEU A 22 -16.63 -4.78 5.87
N ASP A 23 -17.36 -4.11 4.99
CA ASP A 23 -16.76 -3.34 3.88
C ASP A 23 -15.83 -2.23 4.39
N ALA A 24 -16.21 -1.57 5.49
CA ALA A 24 -15.37 -0.54 6.12
C ALA A 24 -14.07 -1.11 6.71
N PHE A 25 -14.07 -2.35 7.18
CA PHE A 25 -12.89 -3.03 7.73
C PHE A 25 -12.04 -3.71 6.65
N SER A 26 -12.64 -4.15 5.56
CA SER A 26 -11.98 -4.89 4.48
C SER A 26 -11.48 -4.01 3.34
N LYS A 27 -11.18 -2.74 3.60
CA LYS A 27 -10.68 -1.81 2.57
C LYS A 27 -9.43 -2.37 1.88
N PRO A 28 -9.43 -2.52 0.56
CA PRO A 28 -8.27 -2.98 -0.20
C PRO A 28 -7.25 -1.86 -0.48
N SER A 29 -7.47 -0.68 0.08
CA SER A 29 -6.67 0.51 -0.20
C SER A 29 -5.43 0.63 0.69
N SER A 30 -4.61 1.64 0.41
CA SER A 30 -3.38 1.97 1.15
C SER A 30 -3.58 2.37 2.62
N ILE A 31 -4.83 2.49 3.08
CA ILE A 31 -5.16 2.79 4.49
C ILE A 31 -6.08 1.67 5.02
N PRO A 32 -5.56 0.45 5.20
CA PRO A 32 -6.30 -0.64 5.84
C PRO A 32 -6.41 -0.42 7.34
N LEU A 33 -7.28 -1.19 7.98
CA LEU A 33 -7.32 -1.26 9.44
C LEU A 33 -6.08 -2.02 9.93
N PHE A 34 -5.17 -1.32 10.60
CA PHE A 34 -3.99 -1.94 11.21
C PHE A 34 -4.33 -2.47 12.60
N VAL A 35 -3.98 -3.74 12.84
CA VAL A 35 -4.00 -4.34 14.17
C VAL A 35 -2.60 -4.22 14.77
N MET A 36 -2.50 -3.65 15.97
CA MET A 36 -1.23 -3.39 16.63
C MET A 36 -1.34 -3.67 18.13
N PRO A 37 -0.21 -3.85 18.85
CA PRO A 37 -0.22 -3.99 20.31
C PRO A 37 -0.86 -2.78 20.99
N GLU A 38 -1.55 -2.99 22.09
CA GLU A 38 -2.24 -1.93 22.84
C GLU A 38 -1.32 -0.76 23.19
N LYS A 39 -0.10 -1.03 23.67
CA LYS A 39 0.91 -0.01 23.98
C LYS A 39 1.24 0.90 22.79
N VAL A 40 1.19 0.36 21.57
CA VAL A 40 1.43 1.13 20.33
C VAL A 40 0.18 1.93 19.97
N ALA A 41 -1.01 1.32 20.09
CA ALA A 41 -2.29 1.97 19.82
C ALA A 41 -2.58 3.17 20.75
N GLN A 42 -2.01 3.15 21.95
CA GLN A 42 -2.12 4.26 22.94
C GLN A 42 -1.11 5.40 22.70
N THR A 43 -0.22 5.27 21.72
CA THR A 43 0.71 6.35 21.37
C THR A 43 -0.06 7.56 20.85
N ASP A 44 0.35 8.75 21.27
CA ASP A 44 -0.18 10.02 20.76
C ASP A 44 -0.14 10.02 19.22
N PRO A 45 -1.26 10.28 18.51
CA PRO A 45 -1.34 10.21 17.05
C PRO A 45 -0.40 11.20 16.33
N PHE A 46 0.12 12.23 17.02
CA PHE A 46 1.11 13.16 16.50
C PHE A 46 2.56 12.74 16.75
N LYS A 47 2.78 11.60 17.42
CA LYS A 47 4.11 11.04 17.66
C LYS A 47 4.33 9.82 16.76
N GLN A 48 5.51 9.76 16.17
CA GLN A 48 5.92 8.59 15.41
C GLN A 48 6.09 7.39 16.34
N ILE A 49 5.51 6.25 15.95
CA ILE A 49 5.72 4.99 16.65
C ILE A 49 7.14 4.47 16.38
N THR A 50 7.75 3.86 17.39
CA THR A 50 9.09 3.26 17.30
C THR A 50 9.07 1.75 17.38
N ASP A 51 7.97 1.17 17.91
CA ASP A 51 7.78 -0.27 17.98
C ASP A 51 7.02 -0.73 16.71
N MET A 52 7.71 -1.42 15.82
CA MET A 52 7.19 -1.94 14.56
C MET A 52 6.73 -3.41 14.67
N THR A 53 6.47 -3.88 15.89
CA THR A 53 6.01 -5.26 16.11
C THR A 53 4.66 -5.49 15.41
N GLY A 54 4.65 -6.48 14.54
CA GLY A 54 3.47 -6.93 13.80
C GLY A 54 3.32 -8.45 13.87
N SER A 55 2.21 -8.95 13.33
CA SER A 55 1.92 -10.39 13.25
C SER A 55 2.02 -10.95 11.83
N GLY A 56 2.65 -10.22 10.93
CA GLY A 56 2.78 -10.57 9.52
C GLY A 56 3.90 -11.58 9.22
N PRO A 57 4.02 -11.98 7.94
CA PRO A 57 5.00 -12.96 7.49
C PRO A 57 6.45 -12.46 7.49
N TYR A 58 6.66 -11.16 7.62
CA TYR A 58 7.97 -10.54 7.70
C TYR A 58 8.10 -9.66 8.94
N MET A 59 9.33 -9.52 9.43
CA MET A 59 9.74 -8.65 10.52
C MET A 59 10.60 -7.50 9.99
N PHE A 60 10.36 -6.30 10.45
CA PHE A 60 11.20 -5.14 10.12
C PHE A 60 12.57 -5.24 10.80
N ALA A 61 13.65 -5.14 10.02
CA ALA A 61 15.04 -5.14 10.50
C ALA A 61 15.50 -3.71 10.77
N ALA A 62 15.24 -3.21 11.99
CA ALA A 62 15.50 -1.82 12.37
C ALA A 62 16.99 -1.44 12.32
N ASP A 63 17.88 -2.38 12.63
CA ASP A 63 19.34 -2.22 12.57
C ASP A 63 19.89 -2.07 11.15
N ARG A 64 19.13 -2.55 10.17
CA ARG A 64 19.47 -2.51 8.75
C ARG A 64 18.71 -1.44 7.96
N TYR A 65 17.83 -0.73 8.61
CA TYR A 65 17.08 0.37 8.01
C TYR A 65 17.97 1.56 7.69
N ARG A 66 17.86 2.08 6.46
CA ARG A 66 18.57 3.28 5.99
C ARG A 66 17.53 4.27 5.46
N PRO A 67 17.19 5.31 6.22
CA PRO A 67 16.16 6.29 5.83
C PRO A 67 16.44 6.91 4.46
N GLY A 68 15.45 6.82 3.55
CA GLY A 68 15.56 7.35 2.19
C GLY A 68 16.41 6.53 1.22
N GLU A 69 16.92 5.38 1.66
CA GLU A 69 17.76 4.48 0.86
C GLU A 69 17.20 3.05 0.81
N LYS A 70 16.99 2.43 1.96
CA LYS A 70 16.59 1.02 2.00
C LYS A 70 15.79 0.67 3.25
N VAL A 71 14.75 -0.13 3.08
CA VAL A 71 14.00 -0.79 4.15
C VAL A 71 14.18 -2.30 4.03
N VAL A 72 14.55 -2.96 5.11
CA VAL A 72 14.83 -4.41 5.12
C VAL A 72 13.82 -5.15 5.96
N TYR A 73 13.31 -6.24 5.41
CA TYR A 73 12.41 -7.16 6.09
C TYR A 73 12.97 -8.57 6.07
N LEU A 74 12.94 -9.23 7.22
CA LEU A 74 13.37 -10.62 7.37
C LEU A 74 12.15 -11.51 7.56
N LYS A 75 12.20 -12.72 7.03
CA LYS A 75 11.18 -13.74 7.23
C LYS A 75 10.89 -13.94 8.71
N ASN A 76 9.60 -13.91 9.05
CA ASN A 76 9.15 -14.16 10.42
C ASN A 76 9.05 -15.68 10.67
N PRO A 77 9.92 -16.27 11.50
CA PRO A 77 9.91 -17.72 11.76
C PRO A 77 8.70 -18.16 12.58
N TYR A 78 8.00 -17.22 13.22
CA TYR A 78 6.82 -17.50 14.05
C TYR A 78 5.51 -17.36 13.30
N TYR A 79 5.55 -16.88 12.05
CA TYR A 79 4.34 -16.68 11.26
C TYR A 79 3.81 -18.01 10.74
N VAL A 80 2.54 -18.27 11.01
CA VAL A 80 1.81 -19.42 10.48
C VAL A 80 0.80 -18.89 9.44
N PRO A 81 0.94 -19.27 8.15
CA PRO A 81 -0.01 -18.83 7.13
C PRO A 81 -1.40 -19.45 7.38
N ARG A 82 -2.43 -18.73 7.00
CA ARG A 82 -3.80 -19.25 6.97
C ARG A 82 -3.94 -20.33 5.89
N ASN A 83 -4.90 -21.24 6.08
CA ASN A 83 -5.14 -22.33 5.13
C ASN A 83 -5.93 -21.90 3.89
N GLU A 84 -6.63 -20.76 3.97
CA GLU A 84 -7.40 -20.24 2.85
C GLU A 84 -6.49 -19.79 1.71
N PRO A 85 -6.91 -19.93 0.45
CA PRO A 85 -6.17 -19.42 -0.69
C PRO A 85 -5.82 -17.95 -0.56
N ALA A 86 -4.67 -17.54 -1.08
CA ALA A 86 -4.29 -16.13 -1.13
C ALA A 86 -5.27 -15.35 -2.02
N ASP A 87 -5.74 -14.21 -1.53
CA ASP A 87 -6.64 -13.31 -2.25
C ASP A 87 -6.23 -11.85 -1.97
N GLY A 88 -5.38 -11.28 -2.81
CA GLY A 88 -4.84 -9.95 -2.63
C GLY A 88 -4.15 -9.79 -1.27
N THR A 89 -4.69 -8.91 -0.42
CA THR A 89 -4.19 -8.71 0.95
C THR A 89 -4.78 -9.68 1.97
N ALA A 90 -5.73 -10.52 1.58
CA ALA A 90 -6.41 -11.52 2.41
C ALA A 90 -5.88 -12.94 2.16
N GLY A 91 -6.40 -13.91 2.92
CA GLY A 91 -6.05 -15.33 2.78
C GLY A 91 -4.67 -15.70 3.31
N GLY A 92 -4.18 -16.86 2.89
CA GLY A 92 -2.87 -17.38 3.27
C GLY A 92 -1.72 -16.63 2.58
N LYS A 93 -0.72 -16.24 3.35
CA LYS A 93 0.50 -15.59 2.85
C LYS A 93 1.68 -16.53 3.04
N HIS A 94 2.22 -17.05 1.95
CA HIS A 94 3.37 -17.94 1.97
C HIS A 94 4.64 -17.16 1.64
N VAL A 95 5.64 -17.29 2.48
CA VAL A 95 6.93 -16.62 2.34
C VAL A 95 7.92 -17.54 1.67
N TYR A 96 8.38 -17.19 0.49
CA TYR A 96 9.31 -17.97 -0.33
C TYR A 96 10.74 -17.45 -0.27
N VAL A 97 10.95 -16.20 0.15
CA VAL A 97 12.27 -15.57 0.27
C VAL A 97 12.56 -15.22 1.73
N ASP A 98 13.79 -15.33 2.16
CA ASP A 98 14.17 -15.13 3.56
C ASP A 98 14.36 -13.66 3.91
N GLU A 99 14.67 -12.83 2.92
CA GLU A 99 14.90 -11.40 3.05
C GLU A 99 14.25 -10.64 1.90
N LEU A 100 13.66 -9.49 2.22
CA LEU A 100 13.06 -8.56 1.27
C LEU A 100 13.64 -7.16 1.51
N ASP A 101 14.34 -6.66 0.52
CA ASP A 101 14.93 -5.33 0.50
C ASP A 101 14.09 -4.38 -0.36
N TRP A 102 13.51 -3.35 0.26
CA TRP A 102 12.87 -2.26 -0.46
C TRP A 102 13.90 -1.16 -0.70
N VAL A 103 14.44 -1.10 -1.90
CA VAL A 103 15.41 -0.10 -2.32
C VAL A 103 14.70 1.12 -2.87
N ILE A 104 15.02 2.30 -2.35
CA ILE A 104 14.38 3.56 -2.73
C ILE A 104 15.18 4.22 -3.84
N LEU A 105 14.74 4.04 -5.08
CA LEU A 105 15.28 4.70 -6.26
C LEU A 105 14.36 5.85 -6.66
N ARG A 106 14.92 7.07 -6.79
CA ARG A 106 14.11 8.29 -6.97
C ARG A 106 13.88 8.67 -8.44
N ASP A 107 14.69 8.11 -9.32
CA ASP A 107 14.70 8.46 -10.73
C ASP A 107 14.19 7.29 -11.58
N ALA A 108 13.25 7.54 -12.50
CA ALA A 108 12.62 6.54 -13.33
C ALA A 108 13.61 5.80 -14.25
N GLN A 109 14.63 6.50 -14.77
CA GLN A 109 15.64 5.87 -15.62
C GLN A 109 16.56 4.98 -14.79
N THR A 110 16.89 5.38 -13.57
CA THR A 110 17.66 4.56 -12.63
C THR A 110 16.90 3.27 -12.28
N VAL A 111 15.58 3.36 -12.05
CA VAL A 111 14.73 2.18 -11.80
C VAL A 111 14.73 1.24 -13.02
N ALA A 112 14.56 1.78 -14.23
CA ALA A 112 14.58 1.00 -15.46
C ALA A 112 15.92 0.28 -15.64
N ASN A 113 17.04 0.98 -15.44
CA ASN A 113 18.37 0.40 -15.56
C ASN A 113 18.63 -0.69 -14.48
N ALA A 114 18.13 -0.49 -13.26
CA ALA A 114 18.32 -1.43 -12.17
C ALA A 114 17.63 -2.78 -12.44
N ILE A 115 16.38 -2.76 -12.94
CA ILE A 115 15.69 -4.01 -13.31
C ILE A 115 16.33 -4.69 -14.53
N GLU A 116 16.77 -3.93 -15.55
CA GLU A 116 17.43 -4.48 -16.73
C GLU A 116 18.78 -5.14 -16.42
N LYS A 117 19.49 -4.62 -15.42
CA LYS A 117 20.78 -5.17 -14.97
C LYS A 117 20.66 -6.25 -13.90
N GLY A 118 19.45 -6.52 -13.42
CA GLY A 118 19.22 -7.45 -12.30
C GLY A 118 19.75 -6.93 -10.96
N GLU A 119 19.87 -5.62 -10.79
CA GLU A 119 20.21 -4.99 -9.51
C GLU A 119 19.01 -5.00 -8.53
N VAL A 120 17.80 -5.10 -9.09
CA VAL A 120 16.54 -5.34 -8.37
C VAL A 120 15.74 -6.43 -9.09
N ASP A 121 14.97 -7.21 -8.32
CA ASP A 121 14.18 -8.33 -8.86
C ASP A 121 12.77 -7.92 -9.25
N VAL A 122 12.23 -6.87 -8.62
CA VAL A 122 10.84 -6.39 -8.82
C VAL A 122 10.81 -4.88 -8.83
N VAL A 123 10.05 -4.32 -9.76
CA VAL A 123 9.66 -2.91 -9.78
C VAL A 123 8.16 -2.82 -9.65
N GLU A 124 7.66 -2.14 -8.60
CA GLU A 124 6.24 -2.06 -8.29
C GLU A 124 5.44 -1.26 -9.33
N MET A 125 6.01 -0.17 -9.83
CA MET A 125 5.37 0.69 -10.82
C MET A 125 6.34 1.00 -11.97
N VAL A 126 6.00 0.53 -13.16
CA VAL A 126 6.77 0.83 -14.37
C VAL A 126 6.23 2.13 -14.97
N PRO A 127 7.08 3.15 -15.20
CA PRO A 127 6.67 4.34 -15.94
C PRO A 127 6.12 3.99 -17.33
N ASN A 128 5.05 4.67 -17.76
CA ASN A 128 4.38 4.38 -19.03
C ASN A 128 5.36 4.43 -20.23
N GLU A 129 6.32 5.34 -20.21
CA GLU A 129 7.34 5.51 -21.24
C GLU A 129 8.26 4.30 -21.35
N GLN A 130 8.50 3.59 -20.27
CA GLN A 130 9.37 2.42 -20.20
C GLN A 130 8.64 1.10 -20.51
N TYR A 131 7.30 1.10 -20.46
CA TYR A 131 6.50 -0.10 -20.67
C TYR A 131 6.80 -0.80 -22.00
N SER A 132 6.83 -0.04 -23.12
CA SER A 132 7.08 -0.59 -24.44
C SER A 132 8.52 -1.10 -24.65
N VAL A 133 9.48 -0.59 -23.87
CA VAL A 133 10.87 -1.04 -23.86
C VAL A 133 10.96 -2.38 -23.12
N HIS A 134 10.49 -2.43 -21.89
CA HIS A 134 10.52 -3.65 -21.05
C HIS A 134 9.70 -4.79 -21.65
N LYS A 135 8.58 -4.51 -22.32
CA LYS A 135 7.77 -5.51 -23.02
C LYS A 135 8.53 -6.31 -24.08
N LYS A 136 9.60 -5.74 -24.63
CA LYS A 136 10.44 -6.40 -25.64
C LYS A 136 11.61 -7.20 -25.03
N ASN A 137 11.89 -7.01 -23.76
CA ASN A 137 12.95 -7.71 -23.06
C ASN A 137 12.46 -9.08 -22.58
N PRO A 138 13.00 -10.21 -23.09
CA PRO A 138 12.56 -11.55 -22.71
C PRO A 138 12.86 -11.91 -21.24
N ASP A 139 13.79 -11.20 -20.60
CA ASP A 139 14.19 -11.43 -19.21
C ASP A 139 13.29 -10.69 -18.22
N ILE A 140 12.37 -9.83 -18.70
CA ILE A 140 11.45 -9.05 -17.87
C ILE A 140 10.01 -9.52 -18.05
N GLN A 141 9.38 -9.92 -16.97
CA GLN A 141 7.95 -10.23 -16.95
C GLN A 141 7.14 -9.00 -16.52
N LEU A 142 6.28 -8.50 -17.39
CA LEU A 142 5.34 -7.43 -17.06
C LEU A 142 4.02 -8.03 -16.54
N LEU A 143 3.64 -7.64 -15.31
CA LEU A 143 2.37 -8.01 -14.70
C LEU A 143 1.41 -6.82 -14.77
N ASN A 144 0.39 -6.91 -15.60
CA ASN A 144 -0.63 -5.86 -15.69
C ASN A 144 -1.78 -6.17 -14.73
N GLN A 145 -1.98 -5.30 -13.75
CA GLN A 145 -3.10 -5.37 -12.81
C GLN A 145 -4.12 -4.27 -13.15
N THR A 146 -5.04 -4.58 -14.04
CA THR A 146 -6.11 -3.65 -14.44
C THR A 146 -7.08 -3.36 -13.30
N GLY A 147 -7.58 -2.12 -13.23
CA GLY A 147 -8.69 -1.72 -12.35
C GLY A 147 -8.33 -1.47 -10.89
N LYS A 148 -7.05 -1.46 -10.51
CA LYS A 148 -6.64 -1.26 -9.10
C LYS A 148 -6.16 0.14 -8.75
N GLN A 149 -5.91 0.99 -9.74
CA GLN A 149 -5.45 2.36 -9.53
C GLN A 149 -6.29 3.34 -10.37
N SER A 150 -6.56 4.49 -9.78
CA SER A 150 -7.21 5.61 -10.46
C SER A 150 -6.40 6.88 -10.22
N ALA A 151 -6.06 7.57 -11.29
CA ALA A 151 -5.54 8.93 -11.17
C ALA A 151 -6.69 9.88 -10.81
N MET A 152 -6.49 10.71 -9.79
CA MET A 152 -7.48 11.68 -9.35
C MET A 152 -6.88 13.08 -9.30
N LEU A 153 -7.59 14.04 -9.89
CA LEU A 153 -7.27 15.46 -9.74
C LEU A 153 -8.13 16.05 -8.62
N HIS A 154 -7.50 16.43 -7.52
CA HIS A 154 -8.15 17.11 -6.41
C HIS A 154 -8.01 18.63 -6.56
N LEU A 155 -9.12 19.32 -6.79
CA LEU A 155 -9.16 20.78 -6.82
C LEU A 155 -9.39 21.32 -5.41
N ASN A 156 -8.61 22.30 -4.98
CA ASN A 156 -8.84 22.95 -3.69
C ASN A 156 -9.97 23.97 -3.77
N HIS A 157 -11.17 23.56 -3.40
CA HIS A 157 -12.36 24.40 -3.42
C HIS A 157 -12.41 25.48 -2.32
N ALA A 158 -11.47 25.50 -1.39
CA ALA A 158 -11.42 26.49 -0.31
C ALA A 158 -10.78 27.82 -0.74
N ILE A 159 -10.00 27.82 -1.82
CA ILE A 159 -9.26 29.00 -2.29
C ILE A 159 -9.51 29.31 -3.78
N PRO A 160 -9.37 30.60 -4.20
CA PRO A 160 -9.41 30.94 -5.63
C PRO A 160 -8.30 30.22 -6.43
N PRO A 161 -8.55 29.88 -7.71
CA PRO A 161 -9.77 30.17 -8.47
C PRO A 161 -10.85 29.08 -8.30
N PHE A 162 -10.56 27.95 -7.66
CA PHE A 162 -11.42 26.75 -7.63
C PHE A 162 -12.53 26.82 -6.57
N ASN A 163 -12.55 27.87 -5.73
CA ASN A 163 -13.72 28.19 -4.90
C ASN A 163 -14.92 28.65 -5.74
N ASN A 164 -14.74 28.95 -7.04
CA ASN A 164 -15.81 29.14 -7.99
C ASN A 164 -16.15 27.80 -8.66
N PRO A 165 -17.38 27.25 -8.45
CA PRO A 165 -17.77 25.96 -9.00
C PRO A 165 -17.71 25.90 -10.55
N LYS A 166 -17.96 27.01 -11.24
CA LYS A 166 -17.90 27.06 -12.70
C LYS A 166 -16.47 26.91 -13.23
N ILE A 167 -15.49 27.50 -12.53
CA ILE A 167 -14.08 27.35 -12.88
C ILE A 167 -13.60 25.93 -12.59
N ALA A 168 -13.97 25.37 -11.45
CA ALA A 168 -13.66 23.99 -11.12
C ALA A 168 -14.23 23.00 -12.16
N GLN A 169 -15.49 23.20 -12.55
CA GLN A 169 -16.15 22.38 -13.59
C GLN A 169 -15.45 22.54 -14.95
N ALA A 170 -15.11 23.75 -15.35
CA ALA A 170 -14.39 24.01 -16.61
C ALA A 170 -13.01 23.31 -16.62
N ALA A 171 -12.28 23.36 -15.51
CA ALA A 171 -10.99 22.66 -15.38
C ALA A 171 -11.14 21.15 -15.54
N LEU A 172 -12.17 20.54 -14.93
CA LEU A 172 -12.44 19.10 -15.11
C LEU A 172 -12.81 18.74 -16.54
N MET A 173 -13.60 19.59 -17.21
CA MET A 173 -13.98 19.39 -18.62
C MET A 173 -12.79 19.56 -19.61
N ALA A 174 -11.75 20.28 -19.23
CA ALA A 174 -10.55 20.49 -20.04
C ALA A 174 -9.59 19.28 -20.01
N ILE A 175 -9.81 18.32 -19.12
CA ILE A 175 -8.95 17.14 -18.99
C ILE A 175 -9.26 16.15 -20.12
N ASN A 176 -8.24 15.79 -20.88
CA ASN A 176 -8.33 14.66 -21.82
C ASN A 176 -8.06 13.36 -21.08
N GLN A 177 -9.12 12.68 -20.66
CA GLN A 177 -9.03 11.43 -19.91
C GLN A 177 -8.31 10.33 -20.71
N ALA A 178 -8.53 10.26 -22.02
CA ALA A 178 -7.89 9.24 -22.86
C ALA A 178 -6.37 9.43 -22.99
N ALA A 179 -5.86 10.65 -22.80
CA ALA A 179 -4.42 10.92 -22.80
C ALA A 179 -3.73 10.58 -21.46
N LEU A 180 -4.52 10.32 -20.40
CA LEU A 180 -4.03 9.98 -19.07
C LEU A 180 -4.09 8.46 -18.76
N GLN A 181 -4.64 7.68 -19.66
CA GLN A 181 -4.72 6.21 -19.62
C GLN A 181 -3.57 5.59 -20.41
#